data_124191a7ed789bbbe49f40e2ffc2473f
#
_entry.id   124191a7ed789bbbe49f40e2ffc2473f
#
_cell.length_a   1.000
_cell.length_b   1.000
_cell.length_c   1.000
_cell.angle_alpha   90.00
_cell.angle_beta   90.00
_cell.angle_gamma   90.00
#
_symmetry.space_group_name_H-M   'P 1'
#
loop_
_entity.id
_entity.type
_entity.pdbx_description
1 polymer ?
#
loop_
_entity_poly.entity_id
_entity_poly.type
_entity_poly.pdbx_seq_one_letter_code
_entity_poly.pdbx_strand_id
1 'polypeptide(L)'
;MRVGVYVDGFNLYYGARSLAGRGTPGWRWLDLRALATDLVGRRSSWPDAQVSRVVYCTARIDGVSNPSGQADQDIYLKALLAAGSVDHIEYGTYVARVKTAPLAIKGPQDRPQVVAPAWPVMIQDGHGDPVDGAVFMVSYANREEKGSDVNVAAHLLLDVLGSAVDAALVISNDSDLRFPVEQARQHVPVGVINPSRNYLAGDLRGTPGAGAGRHWWARLSVADLRNHQLPDPAGPYHRPEGW
;
A
#
# COMPACT_ATOMS: atom_id res chain seq x y z
N MET A 1 8.54 -3.21 -24.89
CA MET A 1 7.99 -2.07 -24.11
C MET A 1 8.72 -2.00 -22.77
N ARG A 2 9.22 -0.82 -22.41
CA ARG A 2 9.81 -0.56 -21.09
C ARG A 2 8.67 -0.40 -20.06
N VAL A 3 8.64 -1.25 -19.06
CA VAL A 3 7.59 -1.23 -18.03
C VAL A 3 8.14 -0.61 -16.75
N GLY A 4 7.53 0.47 -16.28
CA GLY A 4 7.75 1.02 -14.96
C GLY A 4 6.82 0.37 -13.94
N VAL A 5 7.35 -0.01 -12.78
CA VAL A 5 6.60 -0.63 -11.69
C VAL A 5 6.63 0.29 -10.47
N TYR A 6 5.46 0.63 -9.96
CA TYR A 6 5.28 1.56 -8.85
C TYR A 6 4.54 0.86 -7.73
N VAL A 7 5.24 0.62 -6.63
CA VAL A 7 4.75 -0.21 -5.54
C VAL A 7 4.45 0.64 -4.32
N ASP A 8 3.21 0.62 -3.90
CA ASP A 8 2.79 1.12 -2.60
C ASP A 8 3.12 0.06 -1.54
N GLY A 9 4.18 0.30 -0.79
CA GLY A 9 4.72 -0.65 0.18
C GLY A 9 3.77 -0.98 1.32
N PHE A 10 2.99 0.00 1.78
CA PHE A 10 1.99 -0.20 2.84
C PHE A 10 0.82 -1.03 2.35
N ASN A 11 0.26 -0.64 1.21
CA ASN A 11 -0.86 -1.35 0.63
C ASN A 11 -0.49 -2.80 0.27
N LEU A 12 0.74 -3.00 -0.27
CA LEU A 12 1.27 -4.33 -0.55
C LEU A 12 1.44 -5.14 0.74
N TYR A 13 2.07 -4.60 1.78
CA TYR A 13 2.31 -5.33 3.03
C TYR A 13 1.01 -5.75 3.72
N TYR A 14 0.09 -4.82 3.94
CA TYR A 14 -1.18 -5.12 4.60
C TYR A 14 -2.09 -5.98 3.73
N GLY A 15 -2.06 -5.79 2.43
CA GLY A 15 -2.76 -6.61 1.46
C GLY A 15 -2.25 -8.06 1.48
N ALA A 16 -0.96 -8.27 1.32
CA ALA A 16 -0.32 -9.59 1.37
C ALA A 16 -0.56 -10.28 2.72
N ARG A 17 -0.46 -9.54 3.83
CA ARG A 17 -0.81 -10.04 5.17
C ARG A 17 -2.26 -10.51 5.28
N SER A 18 -3.19 -9.82 4.61
CA SER A 18 -4.61 -10.22 4.58
C SER A 18 -4.83 -11.50 3.79
N LEU A 19 -4.01 -11.75 2.76
CA LEU A 19 -4.05 -12.95 1.93
C LEU A 19 -3.39 -14.15 2.62
N ALA A 20 -2.15 -13.98 3.09
CA ALA A 20 -1.33 -15.07 3.58
C ALA A 20 -1.53 -15.38 5.08
N GLY A 21 -2.02 -14.42 5.86
CA GLY A 21 -2.17 -14.53 7.30
C GLY A 21 -1.00 -13.90 8.08
N ARG A 22 -1.30 -13.34 9.25
CA ARG A 22 -0.35 -12.55 10.06
C ARG A 22 0.87 -13.36 10.53
N GLY A 23 0.70 -14.60 10.93
CA GLY A 23 1.75 -15.46 11.51
C GLY A 23 2.34 -16.45 10.53
N THR A 24 1.92 -16.43 9.26
CA THR A 24 2.38 -17.40 8.25
C THR A 24 3.71 -16.94 7.67
N PRO A 25 4.75 -17.79 7.61
CA PRO A 25 6.01 -17.46 6.94
C PRO A 25 5.90 -17.57 5.42
N GLY A 26 6.94 -17.08 4.71
CA GLY A 26 7.13 -17.30 3.27
C GLY A 26 6.35 -16.35 2.35
N TRP A 27 6.04 -15.13 2.81
CA TRP A 27 5.42 -14.12 1.96
C TRP A 27 6.04 -12.73 2.07
N ARG A 28 6.87 -12.47 3.09
CA ARG A 28 7.42 -11.14 3.36
C ARG A 28 8.72 -10.85 2.60
N TRP A 29 9.52 -11.86 2.33
CA TRP A 29 10.82 -11.77 1.65
C TRP A 29 10.66 -11.68 0.14
N LEU A 30 9.79 -10.80 -0.34
CA LEU A 30 9.27 -10.76 -1.70
C LEU A 30 10.25 -10.09 -2.67
N ASP A 31 10.51 -10.74 -3.81
CA ASP A 31 11.20 -10.15 -4.97
C ASP A 31 10.19 -9.40 -5.84
N LEU A 32 10.22 -8.08 -5.76
CA LEU A 32 9.25 -7.22 -6.43
C LEU A 32 9.43 -7.21 -7.96
N ARG A 33 10.67 -7.30 -8.44
CA ARG A 33 10.96 -7.34 -9.86
C ARG A 33 10.54 -8.68 -10.47
N ALA A 34 10.87 -9.79 -9.82
CA ALA A 34 10.46 -11.11 -10.29
C ALA A 34 8.94 -11.25 -10.31
N LEU A 35 8.26 -10.81 -9.24
CA LEU A 35 6.80 -10.78 -9.17
C LEU A 35 6.20 -9.94 -10.30
N ALA A 36 6.67 -8.72 -10.49
CA ALA A 36 6.15 -7.82 -11.53
C ALA A 36 6.38 -8.38 -12.94
N THR A 37 7.55 -8.96 -13.20
CA THR A 37 7.90 -9.58 -14.48
C THR A 37 6.95 -10.73 -14.82
N ASP A 38 6.70 -11.62 -13.86
CA ASP A 38 5.78 -12.74 -14.05
C ASP A 38 4.33 -12.27 -14.24
N LEU A 39 3.87 -11.28 -13.44
CA LEU A 39 2.52 -10.73 -13.58
C LEU A 39 2.32 -10.06 -14.95
N VAL A 40 3.28 -9.27 -15.42
CA VAL A 40 3.24 -8.65 -16.75
C VAL A 40 3.21 -9.73 -17.83
N GLY A 41 4.06 -10.75 -17.76
CA GLY A 41 4.11 -11.83 -18.72
C GLY A 41 2.82 -12.65 -18.80
N ARG A 42 2.18 -12.90 -17.68
CA ARG A 42 0.95 -13.73 -17.61
C ARG A 42 -0.35 -12.96 -17.89
N ARG A 43 -0.39 -11.66 -17.60
CA ARG A 43 -1.64 -10.88 -17.54
C ARG A 43 -1.76 -9.82 -18.60
N SER A 44 -0.64 -9.33 -19.15
CA SER A 44 -0.68 -8.28 -20.16
C SER A 44 -0.60 -8.82 -21.60
N SER A 45 -1.17 -8.05 -22.51
CA SER A 45 -0.98 -8.21 -23.98
C SER A 45 0.07 -7.24 -24.52
N TRP A 46 0.98 -6.76 -23.66
CA TRP A 46 1.99 -5.77 -24.01
C TRP A 46 3.15 -6.44 -24.77
N PRO A 47 3.43 -6.03 -26.01
CA PRO A 47 4.44 -6.70 -26.83
C PRO A 47 5.84 -6.47 -26.26
N ASP A 48 6.61 -7.55 -26.14
CA ASP A 48 8.00 -7.54 -25.69
C ASP A 48 8.21 -6.72 -24.39
N ALA A 49 7.26 -6.84 -23.45
CA ALA A 49 7.27 -6.08 -22.23
C ALA A 49 8.42 -6.54 -21.30
N GLN A 50 9.24 -5.58 -20.88
CA GLN A 50 10.34 -5.81 -19.95
C GLN A 50 10.26 -4.82 -18.79
N VAL A 51 10.35 -5.30 -17.57
CA VAL A 51 10.41 -4.45 -16.37
C VAL A 51 11.76 -3.73 -16.37
N SER A 52 11.72 -2.44 -16.70
CA SER A 52 12.91 -1.59 -16.81
C SER A 52 13.18 -0.77 -15.56
N ARG A 53 12.16 -0.53 -14.72
CA ARG A 53 12.25 0.26 -13.51
C ARG A 53 11.27 -0.24 -12.46
N VAL A 54 11.72 -0.37 -11.21
CA VAL A 54 10.90 -0.69 -10.05
C VAL A 54 11.14 0.35 -8.96
N VAL A 55 10.09 1.09 -8.61
CA VAL A 55 10.07 2.08 -7.52
C VAL A 55 9.22 1.53 -6.38
N TYR A 56 9.80 1.46 -5.20
CA TYR A 56 9.14 1.02 -3.97
C TYR A 56 8.94 2.19 -3.03
N CYS A 57 7.71 2.63 -2.85
CA CYS A 57 7.36 3.73 -1.96
C CYS A 57 6.90 3.18 -0.60
N THR A 58 7.57 3.57 0.46
CA THR A 58 7.29 3.08 1.83
C THR A 58 7.70 4.13 2.85
N ALA A 59 7.43 3.88 4.14
CA ALA A 59 8.02 4.67 5.22
C ALA A 59 8.74 3.76 6.20
N ARG A 60 9.78 4.29 6.86
CA ARG A 60 10.53 3.53 7.86
C ARG A 60 9.70 3.34 9.11
N ILE A 61 9.65 2.12 9.62
CA ILE A 61 9.02 1.81 10.90
C ILE A 61 9.69 2.61 12.00
N ASP A 62 8.91 3.19 12.90
CA ASP A 62 9.42 3.89 14.07
C ASP A 62 10.05 2.89 15.07
N GLY A 63 11.37 2.94 15.20
CA GLY A 63 12.14 2.05 16.05
C GLY A 63 11.92 2.24 17.55
N VAL A 64 11.46 3.43 17.97
CA VAL A 64 11.13 3.67 19.39
C VAL A 64 9.94 2.80 19.80
N SER A 65 8.98 2.63 18.91
CA SER A 65 7.76 1.87 19.21
C SER A 65 7.79 0.42 18.75
N ASN A 66 8.65 0.08 17.78
CA ASN A 66 8.78 -1.26 17.22
C ASN A 66 10.21 -1.51 16.72
N PRO A 67 11.19 -1.69 17.62
CA PRO A 67 12.59 -1.83 17.25
C PRO A 67 12.89 -3.08 16.42
N SER A 68 12.26 -4.22 16.71
CA SER A 68 12.45 -5.45 15.94
C SER A 68 11.87 -5.30 14.51
N GLY A 69 10.67 -4.76 14.38
CA GLY A 69 10.07 -4.52 13.07
C GLY A 69 10.88 -3.53 12.23
N GLN A 70 11.51 -2.52 12.85
CA GLN A 70 12.41 -1.61 12.14
C GLN A 70 13.66 -2.34 11.63
N ALA A 71 14.28 -3.17 12.48
CA ALA A 71 15.46 -3.95 12.11
C ALA A 71 15.16 -4.91 10.93
N ASP A 72 14.05 -5.64 11.02
CA ASP A 72 13.62 -6.55 9.96
C ASP A 72 13.33 -5.82 8.65
N GLN A 73 12.63 -4.68 8.73
CA GLN A 73 12.37 -3.84 7.55
C GLN A 73 13.67 -3.32 6.93
N ASP A 74 14.63 -2.86 7.75
CA ASP A 74 15.91 -2.34 7.27
C ASP A 74 16.71 -3.41 6.51
N ILE A 75 16.71 -4.64 7.02
CA ILE A 75 17.30 -5.80 6.34
C ILE A 75 16.62 -6.02 4.98
N TYR A 76 15.30 -6.04 4.94
CA TYR A 76 14.55 -6.26 3.71
C TYR A 76 14.79 -5.17 2.67
N LEU A 77 14.75 -3.89 3.05
CA LEU A 77 15.00 -2.79 2.14
C LEU A 77 16.41 -2.85 1.53
N LYS A 78 17.41 -3.20 2.33
CA LYS A 78 18.79 -3.41 1.84
C LYS A 78 18.89 -4.64 0.92
N ALA A 79 18.19 -5.72 1.24
CA ALA A 79 18.14 -6.92 0.42
C ALA A 79 17.50 -6.66 -0.95
N LEU A 80 16.41 -5.88 -1.00
CA LEU A 80 15.76 -5.47 -2.26
C LEU A 80 16.75 -4.76 -3.20
N LEU A 81 17.54 -3.82 -2.67
CA LEU A 81 18.54 -3.11 -3.46
C LEU A 81 19.71 -4.03 -3.86
N ALA A 82 20.20 -4.84 -2.94
CA ALA A 82 21.34 -5.74 -3.19
C ALA A 82 21.01 -6.82 -4.24
N ALA A 83 19.76 -7.28 -4.28
CA ALA A 83 19.29 -8.25 -5.27
C ALA A 83 18.86 -7.61 -6.61
N GLY A 84 18.87 -6.28 -6.72
CA GLY A 84 18.33 -5.58 -7.89
C GLY A 84 16.82 -5.75 -8.06
N SER A 85 16.10 -6.12 -7.00
CA SER A 85 14.65 -6.29 -6.99
C SER A 85 13.92 -4.94 -7.12
N VAL A 86 14.57 -3.86 -6.69
CA VAL A 86 14.12 -2.48 -6.89
C VAL A 86 15.27 -1.60 -7.38
N ASP A 87 14.95 -0.57 -8.16
CA ASP A 87 15.91 0.45 -8.61
C ASP A 87 15.94 1.65 -7.68
N HIS A 88 14.81 1.92 -7.03
CA HIS A 88 14.67 3.07 -6.14
C HIS A 88 13.71 2.77 -5.01
N ILE A 89 14.05 3.26 -3.81
CA ILE A 89 13.16 3.26 -2.66
C ILE A 89 12.90 4.71 -2.28
N GLU A 90 11.62 5.12 -2.34
CA GLU A 90 11.19 6.45 -1.92
C GLU A 90 10.54 6.37 -0.55
N TYR A 91 10.93 7.28 0.34
CA TYR A 91 10.48 7.25 1.71
C TYR A 91 9.44 8.33 2.00
N GLY A 92 8.28 7.90 2.46
CA GLY A 92 7.34 8.73 3.21
C GLY A 92 7.79 8.92 4.67
N THR A 93 6.93 9.51 5.46
CA THR A 93 7.20 9.79 6.87
C THR A 93 6.15 9.16 7.78
N TYR A 94 6.60 8.66 8.93
CA TYR A 94 5.70 8.31 10.03
C TYR A 94 5.44 9.52 10.91
N VAL A 95 4.16 9.80 11.18
CA VAL A 95 3.75 10.88 12.08
C VAL A 95 2.98 10.27 13.25
N ALA A 96 3.52 10.44 14.46
CA ALA A 96 2.83 10.09 15.69
C ALA A 96 2.23 11.37 16.31
N ARG A 97 0.92 11.39 16.53
CA ARG A 97 0.21 12.52 17.14
C ARG A 97 -0.87 12.04 18.09
N VAL A 98 -1.18 12.84 19.07
CA VAL A 98 -2.42 12.68 19.82
C VAL A 98 -3.55 13.29 19.00
N LYS A 99 -4.56 12.50 18.69
CA LYS A 99 -5.81 12.96 18.07
C LYS A 99 -6.94 12.83 19.07
N THR A 100 -7.94 13.70 18.94
CA THR A 100 -9.16 13.66 19.73
C THR A 100 -10.34 13.38 18.82
N ALA A 101 -11.19 12.42 19.20
CA ALA A 101 -12.38 12.04 18.45
C ALA A 101 -13.53 11.73 19.41
N PRO A 102 -14.80 11.86 18.97
CA PRO A 102 -15.93 11.43 19.77
C PRO A 102 -15.89 9.90 19.96
N LEU A 103 -16.31 9.44 21.14
CA LEU A 103 -16.48 8.03 21.41
C LEU A 103 -17.55 7.46 20.49
N ALA A 104 -17.23 6.36 19.82
CA ALA A 104 -18.15 5.74 18.86
C ALA A 104 -18.14 4.21 18.99
N ILE A 105 -19.25 3.60 18.59
CA ILE A 105 -19.38 2.16 18.39
C ILE A 105 -19.44 1.85 16.88
N LYS A 106 -19.26 0.58 16.55
CA LYS A 106 -19.37 0.07 15.18
C LYS A 106 -20.86 0.01 14.80
N GLY A 107 -21.28 0.88 13.90
CA GLY A 107 -22.61 0.88 13.32
C GLY A 107 -22.72 -0.02 12.06
N PRO A 108 -23.83 0.05 11.33
CA PRO A 108 -24.02 -0.68 10.08
C PRO A 108 -22.94 -0.37 9.06
N GLN A 109 -22.50 -1.40 8.32
CA GLN A 109 -21.43 -1.29 7.31
C GLN A 109 -20.09 -0.77 7.87
N ASP A 110 -19.82 -1.06 9.16
CA ASP A 110 -18.62 -0.60 9.89
C ASP A 110 -18.50 0.94 10.02
N ARG A 111 -19.58 1.69 9.74
CA ARG A 111 -19.58 3.15 9.90
C ARG A 111 -19.60 3.53 11.38
N PRO A 112 -18.83 4.55 11.80
CA PRO A 112 -18.82 4.99 13.18
C PRO A 112 -20.19 5.57 13.56
N GLN A 113 -20.72 5.12 14.70
CA GLN A 113 -21.90 5.70 15.32
C GLN A 113 -21.48 6.33 16.65
N VAL A 114 -21.62 7.65 16.74
CA VAL A 114 -21.24 8.40 17.94
C VAL A 114 -22.14 7.97 19.12
N VAL A 115 -21.51 7.74 20.26
CA VAL A 115 -22.22 7.33 21.49
C VAL A 115 -22.41 8.57 22.36
N ALA A 116 -23.67 8.83 22.71
CA ALA A 116 -24.02 9.79 23.76
C ALA A 116 -24.09 9.08 25.15
N PRO A 117 -23.74 9.74 26.24
CA PRO A 117 -23.93 9.19 27.56
C PRO A 117 -25.42 8.97 27.87
N ALA A 118 -25.71 7.89 28.56
CA ALA A 118 -27.07 7.54 29.03
C ALA A 118 -27.01 7.21 30.53
N TRP A 119 -28.21 7.19 31.16
CA TRP A 119 -28.28 6.77 32.56
C TRP A 119 -27.47 5.46 32.81
N PRO A 120 -26.66 5.35 33.88
CA PRO A 120 -26.51 6.28 35.00
C PRO A 120 -25.47 7.40 34.81
N VAL A 121 -24.87 7.56 33.59
CA VAL A 121 -23.87 8.61 33.33
C VAL A 121 -24.58 9.85 32.83
N MET A 122 -24.54 10.91 33.61
CA MET A 122 -25.10 12.23 33.24
C MET A 122 -23.98 13.25 33.13
N ILE A 123 -24.04 14.06 32.08
CA ILE A 123 -23.12 15.20 31.91
C ILE A 123 -23.87 16.46 32.30
N GLN A 124 -23.21 17.29 33.12
CA GLN A 124 -23.71 18.58 33.59
C GLN A 124 -22.78 19.70 33.12
N ASP A 125 -23.32 20.85 32.91
CA ASP A 125 -22.55 22.07 32.65
C ASP A 125 -21.93 22.64 33.92
N GLY A 126 -21.29 23.84 33.82
CA GLY A 126 -20.66 24.52 34.94
C GLY A 126 -21.68 25.01 36.02
N HIS A 127 -22.96 24.96 35.78
CA HIS A 127 -24.04 25.32 36.69
C HIS A 127 -24.71 24.09 37.34
N GLY A 128 -24.37 22.90 36.84
CA GLY A 128 -24.93 21.65 37.33
C GLY A 128 -26.18 21.21 36.57
N ASP A 129 -26.52 21.87 35.48
CA ASP A 129 -27.65 21.51 34.64
C ASP A 129 -27.31 20.39 33.66
N PRO A 130 -28.20 19.39 33.44
CA PRO A 130 -27.96 18.33 32.47
C PRO A 130 -27.77 18.88 31.05
N VAL A 131 -26.79 18.31 30.35
CA VAL A 131 -26.50 18.66 28.94
C VAL A 131 -26.95 17.51 28.05
N ASP A 132 -28.08 17.72 27.38
CA ASP A 132 -28.61 16.75 26.43
C ASP A 132 -27.75 16.66 25.16
N GLY A 133 -27.53 15.43 24.70
CA GLY A 133 -26.74 15.16 23.49
C GLY A 133 -25.23 15.37 23.64
N ALA A 134 -24.74 15.59 24.88
CA ALA A 134 -23.31 15.65 25.13
C ALA A 134 -22.63 14.34 24.71
N VAL A 135 -21.40 14.40 24.22
CA VAL A 135 -20.59 13.25 23.82
C VAL A 135 -19.22 13.26 24.50
N PHE A 136 -18.69 12.09 24.79
CA PHE A 136 -17.31 11.98 25.26
C PHE A 136 -16.33 12.20 24.13
N MET A 137 -15.33 13.05 24.35
CA MET A 137 -14.17 13.20 23.49
C MET A 137 -13.01 12.39 24.07
N VAL A 138 -12.46 11.49 23.26
CA VAL A 138 -11.36 10.62 23.67
C VAL A 138 -10.10 11.04 22.93
N SER A 139 -9.02 11.31 23.68
CA SER A 139 -7.68 11.49 23.11
C SER A 139 -7.00 10.14 22.95
N TYR A 140 -6.48 9.86 21.76
CA TYR A 140 -5.79 8.61 21.44
C TYR A 140 -4.50 8.84 20.67
N ALA A 141 -3.54 7.94 20.87
CA ALA A 141 -2.30 7.96 20.10
C ALA A 141 -2.60 7.47 18.68
N ASN A 142 -2.48 8.37 17.71
CA ASN A 142 -2.63 8.07 16.30
C ASN A 142 -1.26 8.01 15.64
N ARG A 143 -1.06 7.00 14.81
CA ARG A 143 0.14 6.83 13.99
C ARG A 143 -0.30 6.70 12.55
N GLU A 144 0.17 7.61 11.74
CA GLU A 144 -0.14 7.66 10.31
C GLU A 144 1.15 7.61 9.52
N GLU A 145 1.14 6.82 8.48
CA GLU A 145 2.09 6.96 7.40
C GLU A 145 1.59 8.07 6.47
N LYS A 146 2.52 8.86 5.93
CA LYS A 146 2.21 9.95 5.01
C LYS A 146 3.21 9.99 3.87
N GLY A 147 2.68 10.14 2.68
CA GLY A 147 3.45 10.45 1.49
C GLY A 147 3.81 9.25 0.61
N SER A 148 3.61 8.01 1.03
CA SER A 148 3.90 6.86 0.15
C SER A 148 3.03 6.85 -1.09
N ASP A 149 1.75 7.11 -0.96
CA ASP A 149 0.77 7.24 -2.05
C ASP A 149 1.10 8.40 -2.98
N VAL A 150 1.45 9.57 -2.40
CA VAL A 150 1.92 10.75 -3.15
C VAL A 150 3.20 10.42 -3.92
N ASN A 151 4.14 9.69 -3.33
CA ASN A 151 5.37 9.28 -3.96
C ASN A 151 5.12 8.30 -5.12
N VAL A 152 4.22 7.31 -4.94
CA VAL A 152 3.76 6.42 -6.02
C VAL A 152 3.19 7.24 -7.18
N ALA A 153 2.30 8.19 -6.89
CA ALA A 153 1.69 9.06 -7.88
C ALA A 153 2.73 9.91 -8.62
N ALA A 154 3.66 10.52 -7.86
CA ALA A 154 4.70 11.38 -8.43
C ALA A 154 5.63 10.61 -9.36
N HIS A 155 6.18 9.47 -8.93
CA HIS A 155 7.06 8.65 -9.76
C HIS A 155 6.35 8.11 -11.00
N LEU A 156 5.11 7.62 -10.86
CA LEU A 156 4.29 7.19 -11.99
C LEU A 156 4.14 8.29 -13.04
N LEU A 157 3.72 9.48 -12.63
CA LEU A 157 3.46 10.58 -13.57
C LEU A 157 4.75 11.14 -14.17
N LEU A 158 5.81 11.30 -13.39
CA LEU A 158 7.09 11.79 -13.89
C LEU A 158 7.67 10.86 -14.96
N ASP A 159 7.65 9.55 -14.73
CA ASP A 159 8.19 8.58 -15.68
C ASP A 159 7.32 8.46 -16.94
N VAL A 160 5.98 8.52 -16.79
CA VAL A 160 5.05 8.46 -17.92
C VAL A 160 5.13 9.74 -18.77
N LEU A 161 5.01 10.91 -18.16
CA LEU A 161 5.04 12.19 -18.87
C LEU A 161 6.42 12.52 -19.42
N GLY A 162 7.48 12.06 -18.74
CA GLY A 162 8.86 12.15 -19.22
C GLY A 162 9.23 11.10 -20.28
N SER A 163 8.29 10.24 -20.71
CA SER A 163 8.54 9.14 -21.68
C SER A 163 9.69 8.21 -21.27
N ALA A 164 9.93 8.05 -19.97
CA ALA A 164 10.92 7.13 -19.43
C ALA A 164 10.45 5.67 -19.54
N VAL A 165 9.13 5.45 -19.58
CA VAL A 165 8.48 4.14 -19.68
C VAL A 165 7.42 4.13 -20.78
N ASP A 166 7.17 2.94 -21.35
CA ASP A 166 6.19 2.72 -22.42
C ASP A 166 4.90 2.07 -21.88
N ALA A 167 4.93 1.55 -20.65
CA ALA A 167 3.79 1.01 -19.92
C ALA A 167 4.06 1.11 -18.42
N ALA A 168 3.01 1.09 -17.60
CA ALA A 168 3.12 1.19 -16.14
C ALA A 168 2.37 0.07 -15.42
N LEU A 169 2.96 -0.48 -14.36
CA LEU A 169 2.32 -1.40 -13.43
C LEU A 169 2.25 -0.74 -12.04
N VAL A 170 1.06 -0.58 -11.50
CA VAL A 170 0.83 -0.03 -10.15
C VAL A 170 0.40 -1.17 -9.24
N ILE A 171 1.11 -1.36 -8.13
CA ILE A 171 0.75 -2.35 -7.11
C ILE A 171 0.20 -1.60 -5.90
N SER A 172 -1.10 -1.40 -5.89
CA SER A 172 -1.89 -0.79 -4.82
C SER A 172 -3.38 -1.05 -5.04
N ASN A 173 -4.16 -0.93 -3.98
CA ASN A 173 -5.63 -0.90 -4.01
C ASN A 173 -6.16 0.38 -3.31
N ASP A 174 -5.34 1.43 -3.27
CA ASP A 174 -5.72 2.70 -2.69
C ASP A 174 -6.45 3.58 -3.70
N SER A 175 -7.68 3.98 -3.36
CA SER A 175 -8.52 4.85 -4.20
C SER A 175 -7.93 6.24 -4.42
N ASP A 176 -7.04 6.70 -3.55
CA ASP A 176 -6.40 8.01 -3.66
C ASP A 176 -5.46 8.08 -4.88
N LEU A 177 -5.03 6.91 -5.40
CA LEU A 177 -4.28 6.79 -6.65
C LEU A 177 -5.15 6.87 -7.91
N ARG A 178 -6.48 7.08 -7.80
CA ARG A 178 -7.38 7.18 -8.96
C ARG A 178 -6.88 8.19 -9.98
N PHE A 179 -6.71 9.45 -9.57
CA PHE A 179 -6.35 10.53 -10.49
C PHE A 179 -5.02 10.27 -11.21
N PRO A 180 -3.89 9.97 -10.54
CA PRO A 180 -2.63 9.71 -11.23
C PRO A 180 -2.69 8.50 -12.16
N VAL A 181 -3.42 7.44 -11.79
CA VAL A 181 -3.61 6.27 -12.65
C VAL A 181 -4.45 6.62 -13.88
N GLU A 182 -5.53 7.39 -13.74
CA GLU A 182 -6.35 7.87 -14.86
C GLU A 182 -5.53 8.75 -15.82
N GLN A 183 -4.68 9.65 -15.29
CA GLN A 183 -3.81 10.47 -16.11
C GLN A 183 -2.76 9.61 -16.85
N ALA A 184 -2.10 8.69 -16.17
CA ALA A 184 -1.14 7.78 -16.81
C ALA A 184 -1.77 6.97 -17.95
N ARG A 185 -3.01 6.53 -17.82
CA ARG A 185 -3.78 5.80 -18.85
C ARG A 185 -4.03 6.60 -20.13
N GLN A 186 -3.98 7.92 -20.08
CA GLN A 186 -4.09 8.74 -21.30
C GLN A 186 -2.84 8.60 -22.19
N HIS A 187 -1.70 8.27 -21.60
CA HIS A 187 -0.40 8.28 -22.27
C HIS A 187 0.16 6.88 -22.54
N VAL A 188 -0.01 5.95 -21.59
CA VAL A 188 0.56 4.59 -21.68
C VAL A 188 -0.43 3.52 -21.20
N PRO A 189 -0.31 2.26 -21.65
CA PRO A 189 -1.00 1.14 -21.04
C PRO A 189 -0.67 1.02 -19.55
N VAL A 190 -1.68 0.82 -18.69
CA VAL A 190 -1.51 0.69 -17.25
C VAL A 190 -2.15 -0.59 -16.73
N GLY A 191 -1.36 -1.41 -16.03
CA GLY A 191 -1.81 -2.51 -15.21
C GLY A 191 -1.97 -2.08 -13.75
N VAL A 192 -3.00 -2.58 -13.06
CA VAL A 192 -3.19 -2.37 -11.63
C VAL A 192 -3.27 -3.71 -10.93
N ILE A 193 -2.47 -3.88 -9.89
CA ILE A 193 -2.48 -5.08 -9.05
C ILE A 193 -3.08 -4.73 -7.69
N ASN A 194 -4.19 -5.38 -7.38
CA ASN A 194 -4.74 -5.37 -6.03
C ASN A 194 -3.99 -6.40 -5.16
N PRO A 195 -3.22 -5.97 -4.15
CA PRO A 195 -2.45 -6.88 -3.31
C PRO A 195 -3.27 -7.54 -2.20
N SER A 196 -4.57 -7.22 -2.07
CA SER A 196 -5.41 -7.66 -0.96
C SER A 196 -6.51 -8.64 -1.37
N ARG A 197 -7.13 -9.29 -0.37
CA ARG A 197 -8.33 -10.11 -0.59
C ARG A 197 -9.60 -9.28 -0.84
N ASN A 198 -9.57 -7.99 -0.59
CA ASN A 198 -10.70 -7.09 -0.79
C ASN A 198 -11.02 -6.91 -2.28
N TYR A 199 -12.18 -6.37 -2.59
CA TYR A 199 -12.49 -5.97 -3.96
C TYR A 199 -11.52 -4.88 -4.42
N LEU A 200 -11.22 -4.88 -5.72
CA LEU A 200 -10.50 -3.76 -6.31
C LEU A 200 -11.31 -2.48 -6.08
N ALA A 201 -10.65 -1.42 -5.65
CA ALA A 201 -11.26 -0.09 -5.58
C ALA A 201 -11.83 0.25 -6.96
N GLY A 202 -13.14 0.51 -7.02
CA GLY A 202 -13.86 0.69 -8.30
C GLY A 202 -13.23 1.75 -9.19
N ASP A 203 -12.69 2.79 -8.54
CA ASP A 203 -12.02 3.91 -9.18
C ASP A 203 -10.70 3.52 -9.88
N LEU A 204 -10.04 2.43 -9.46
CA LEU A 204 -8.81 1.94 -10.07
C LEU A 204 -9.04 0.97 -11.24
N ARG A 205 -10.27 0.48 -11.42
CA ARG A 205 -10.58 -0.52 -12.44
C ARG A 205 -10.33 0.00 -13.85
N GLY A 206 -10.83 1.18 -14.17
CA GLY A 206 -10.74 1.79 -15.50
C GLY A 206 -11.42 0.99 -16.60
N THR A 207 -11.35 1.50 -17.82
CA THR A 207 -11.85 0.85 -19.04
C THR A 207 -10.66 0.37 -19.85
N PRO A 208 -10.56 -0.91 -20.25
CA PRO A 208 -9.39 -1.46 -20.94
C PRO A 208 -8.96 -0.73 -22.21
N GLY A 209 -9.90 -0.16 -22.96
CA GLY A 209 -9.66 0.54 -24.23
C GLY A 209 -9.58 2.06 -24.13
N ALA A 210 -9.72 2.67 -22.96
CA ALA A 210 -9.67 4.13 -22.81
C ALA A 210 -8.23 4.67 -23.02
N GLY A 211 -8.10 5.93 -23.45
CA GLY A 211 -6.80 6.59 -23.62
C GLY A 211 -5.83 5.77 -24.49
N ALA A 212 -4.67 5.42 -23.96
CA ALA A 212 -3.66 4.60 -24.64
C ALA A 212 -4.09 3.13 -24.84
N GLY A 213 -5.16 2.69 -24.17
CA GLY A 213 -5.68 1.32 -24.27
C GLY A 213 -4.82 0.25 -23.60
N ARG A 214 -5.23 -1.03 -23.79
CA ARG A 214 -4.54 -2.20 -23.22
C ARG A 214 -4.36 -2.17 -21.70
N HIS A 215 -5.28 -1.50 -20.99
CA HIS A 215 -5.30 -1.49 -19.52
C HIS A 215 -5.87 -2.79 -19.00
N TRP A 216 -5.35 -3.21 -17.85
CA TRP A 216 -5.81 -4.41 -17.18
C TRP A 216 -5.67 -4.29 -15.66
N TRP A 217 -6.30 -5.19 -14.96
CA TRP A 217 -6.09 -5.34 -13.53
C TRP A 217 -6.09 -6.81 -13.12
N ALA A 218 -5.42 -7.11 -12.02
CA ALA A 218 -5.45 -8.44 -11.41
C ALA A 218 -5.35 -8.32 -9.89
N ARG A 219 -5.64 -9.44 -9.22
CA ARG A 219 -5.42 -9.59 -7.78
C ARG A 219 -4.24 -10.52 -7.55
N LEU A 220 -3.43 -10.23 -6.52
CA LEU A 220 -2.44 -11.18 -6.04
C LEU A 220 -3.10 -12.41 -5.43
N SER A 221 -2.45 -13.54 -5.58
CA SER A 221 -2.74 -14.77 -4.86
C SER A 221 -1.64 -15.08 -3.84
N VAL A 222 -1.92 -15.99 -2.91
CA VAL A 222 -0.90 -16.50 -1.98
C VAL A 222 0.24 -17.19 -2.73
N ALA A 223 -0.07 -17.84 -3.86
CA ALA A 223 0.94 -18.48 -4.70
C ALA A 223 1.89 -17.44 -5.33
N ASP A 224 1.37 -16.29 -5.80
CA ASP A 224 2.20 -15.21 -6.32
C ASP A 224 3.21 -14.72 -5.28
N LEU A 225 2.77 -14.58 -4.03
CA LEU A 225 3.64 -14.16 -2.93
C LEU A 225 4.71 -15.20 -2.60
N ARG A 226 4.36 -16.49 -2.56
CA ARG A 226 5.28 -17.57 -2.19
C ARG A 226 6.29 -17.92 -3.27
N ASN A 227 5.89 -17.81 -4.53
CA ASN A 227 6.73 -18.19 -5.67
C ASN A 227 7.77 -17.12 -6.05
N HIS A 228 7.61 -15.89 -5.57
CA HIS A 228 8.49 -14.78 -5.90
C HIS A 228 9.18 -14.24 -4.65
N GLN A 229 9.94 -15.11 -3.99
CA GLN A 229 10.77 -14.72 -2.84
C GLN A 229 12.20 -14.40 -3.30
N LEU A 230 12.83 -13.40 -2.68
CA LEU A 230 14.25 -13.15 -2.85
C LEU A 230 15.07 -14.42 -2.48
N PRO A 231 16.26 -14.60 -3.06
CA PRO A 231 17.19 -15.61 -2.57
C PRO A 231 17.51 -15.37 -1.09
N ASP A 232 17.93 -16.40 -0.40
CA ASP A 232 18.41 -16.30 0.97
C ASP A 232 19.81 -16.95 1.06
N PRO A 233 20.89 -16.15 1.17
CA PRO A 233 20.89 -14.70 1.30
C PRO A 233 20.64 -13.93 0.00
N ALA A 234 20.13 -12.69 0.12
CA ALA A 234 20.05 -11.69 -0.94
C ALA A 234 21.22 -10.71 -0.78
N GLY A 235 22.28 -10.86 -1.59
CA GLY A 235 23.57 -10.24 -1.33
C GLY A 235 24.11 -10.67 0.04
N PRO A 236 24.50 -9.74 0.93
CA PRO A 236 24.94 -10.08 2.29
C PRO A 236 23.79 -10.22 3.31
N TYR A 237 22.55 -10.10 2.90
CA TYR A 237 21.41 -10.00 3.82
C TYR A 237 20.64 -11.31 3.89
N HIS A 238 20.51 -11.87 5.10
CA HIS A 238 19.67 -13.04 5.37
C HIS A 238 18.26 -12.62 5.72
N ARG A 239 17.33 -13.46 5.31
CA ARG A 239 15.91 -13.29 5.64
C ARG A 239 15.71 -13.31 7.15
N PRO A 240 14.98 -12.32 7.72
CA PRO A 240 14.66 -12.32 9.15
C PRO A 240 13.94 -13.60 9.58
N GLU A 241 14.14 -14.00 10.83
CA GLU A 241 13.50 -15.19 11.38
C GLU A 241 11.96 -15.07 11.34
N GLY A 242 11.28 -16.14 10.94
CA GLY A 242 9.81 -16.18 10.86
C GLY A 242 9.18 -15.43 9.66
N TRP A 243 9.99 -14.98 8.70
CA TRP A 243 9.50 -14.32 7.47
C TRP A 243 9.11 -15.29 6.37
#